data_8d78991d5ef8dd45b2c3ce5be701f1bf
#
_entry.id   8d78991d5ef8dd45b2c3ce5be701f1bf
#
_cell.length_a   1.000
_cell.length_b   1.000
_cell.length_c   1.000
_cell.angle_alpha   90.00
_cell.angle_beta   90.00
_cell.angle_gamma   90.00
#
_symmetry.space_group_name_H-M   'P 1'
#
loop_
_entity.id
_entity.type
_entity.pdbx_description
1 polymer ?
#
loop_
_entity_poly.entity_id
_entity_poly.type
_entity_poly.pdbx_seq_one_letter_code
_entity_poly.pdbx_strand_id
1 'polypeptide(L)'
;MSVMPGSRLPEGTLREASVDVAAIAANVQHLRRMTNSEVIAVVKADGYGHGATRSAVAALAGGATRIGVSDITEALALRRAGITAPILAWLHAPGTSFREAAGAGIELGISSFDQLQQASAAASVDRPVGVHLKLETGLGRNGVAPADYGVVFAEAARLERIGKLR
;
A
#
# COMPACT_ATOMS: atom_id res chain seq x y z
N MET A 1 22.08 1.59 -5.89
CA MET A 1 23.45 2.11 -5.78
C MET A 1 23.86 2.03 -4.30
N SER A 2 24.76 1.15 -3.96
CA SER A 2 25.35 1.07 -2.61
C SER A 2 26.27 2.28 -2.47
N VAL A 3 25.98 3.16 -1.53
CA VAL A 3 26.93 4.23 -1.19
C VAL A 3 28.10 3.57 -0.44
N MET A 4 29.26 3.57 -1.05
CA MET A 4 30.49 3.06 -0.44
C MET A 4 30.83 3.90 0.79
N PRO A 5 31.18 3.30 1.95
CA PRO A 5 31.68 4.07 3.07
C PRO A 5 32.96 4.78 2.65
N GLY A 6 32.95 6.12 2.68
CA GLY A 6 34.13 6.94 2.40
C GLY A 6 34.01 7.92 1.23
N SER A 7 32.85 8.10 0.61
CA SER A 7 32.69 9.19 -0.38
C SER A 7 32.81 10.53 0.36
N ARG A 8 33.81 11.35 -0.01
CA ARG A 8 33.90 12.72 0.49
C ARG A 8 32.69 13.50 0.03
N LEU A 9 32.04 14.20 0.95
CA LEU A 9 30.97 15.13 0.63
C LEU A 9 31.46 16.19 -0.35
N PRO A 10 30.60 16.67 -1.26
CA PRO A 10 30.95 17.83 -2.08
C PRO A 10 31.38 19.01 -1.21
N GLU A 11 32.37 19.77 -1.68
CA GLU A 11 32.86 20.94 -0.97
C GLU A 11 31.70 21.93 -0.74
N GLY A 12 31.58 22.45 0.50
CA GLY A 12 30.47 23.33 0.88
C GLY A 12 29.21 22.63 1.41
N THR A 13 29.20 21.31 1.52
CA THR A 13 28.06 20.58 2.10
C THR A 13 27.99 20.80 3.62
N LEU A 14 26.89 21.42 4.09
CA LEU A 14 26.66 21.67 5.53
C LEU A 14 25.99 20.49 6.24
N ARG A 15 25.21 19.69 5.51
CA ARG A 15 24.43 18.57 6.06
C ARG A 15 24.28 17.47 5.04
N GLU A 16 24.26 16.23 5.53
CA GLU A 16 23.99 15.04 4.74
C GLU A 16 22.91 14.20 5.44
N ALA A 17 22.00 13.62 4.66
CA ALA A 17 21.11 12.57 5.11
C ALA A 17 21.50 11.27 4.40
N SER A 18 22.05 10.32 5.12
CA SER A 18 22.41 9.00 4.59
C SER A 18 21.31 8.00 4.90
N VAL A 19 20.85 7.26 3.87
CA VAL A 19 19.83 6.22 4.02
C VAL A 19 20.47 4.86 3.77
N ASP A 20 20.51 4.04 4.82
CA ASP A 20 21.00 2.66 4.75
C ASP A 20 19.85 1.71 4.34
N VAL A 21 19.78 1.41 3.07
CA VAL A 21 18.74 0.47 2.53
C VAL A 21 19.01 -0.97 2.96
N ALA A 22 20.26 -1.34 3.28
CA ALA A 22 20.57 -2.67 3.79
C ALA A 22 20.00 -2.87 5.20
N ALA A 23 20.00 -1.82 6.03
CA ALA A 23 19.35 -1.84 7.34
C ALA A 23 17.82 -2.02 7.21
N ILE A 24 17.19 -1.40 6.21
CA ILE A 24 15.75 -1.61 5.93
C ILE A 24 15.49 -3.09 5.63
N ALA A 25 16.26 -3.68 4.72
CA ALA A 25 16.11 -5.10 4.36
C ALA A 25 16.35 -6.02 5.57
N ALA A 26 17.40 -5.76 6.36
CA ALA A 26 17.72 -6.54 7.56
C ALA A 26 16.61 -6.47 8.62
N ASN A 27 16.02 -5.29 8.83
CA ASN A 27 14.92 -5.10 9.77
C ASN A 27 13.67 -5.89 9.34
N VAL A 28 13.31 -5.84 8.06
CA VAL A 28 12.18 -6.62 7.54
C VAL A 28 12.47 -8.12 7.68
N GLN A 29 13.67 -8.57 7.35
CA GLN A 29 14.06 -9.98 7.53
C GLN A 29 14.00 -10.40 9.01
N HIS A 30 14.37 -9.54 9.94
CA HIS A 30 14.23 -9.81 11.36
C HIS A 30 12.75 -10.00 11.76
N LEU A 31 11.87 -9.08 11.35
CA LEU A 31 10.43 -9.18 11.63
C LEU A 31 9.82 -10.43 11.01
N ARG A 32 10.22 -10.79 9.78
CA ARG A 32 9.76 -12.02 9.12
C ARG A 32 10.08 -13.29 9.91
N ARG A 33 11.21 -13.33 10.60
CA ARG A 33 11.57 -14.48 11.46
C ARG A 33 10.76 -14.56 12.75
N MET A 34 10.13 -13.46 13.15
CA MET A 34 9.32 -13.40 14.38
C MET A 34 7.84 -13.77 14.15
N THR A 35 7.42 -13.95 12.90
CA THR A 35 6.03 -14.25 12.57
C THR A 35 5.92 -15.21 11.40
N ASN A 36 4.85 -16.02 11.40
CA ASN A 36 4.44 -16.84 10.25
C ASN A 36 3.50 -16.09 9.29
N SER A 37 3.08 -14.85 9.66
CA SER A 37 2.18 -14.04 8.86
C SER A 37 2.91 -13.31 7.74
N GLU A 38 2.19 -12.91 6.70
CA GLU A 38 2.72 -11.99 5.68
C GLU A 38 3.10 -10.64 6.31
N VAL A 39 4.12 -10.00 5.74
CA VAL A 39 4.55 -8.67 6.16
C VAL A 39 4.25 -7.66 5.06
N ILE A 40 3.48 -6.63 5.39
CA ILE A 40 3.25 -5.45 4.55
C ILE A 40 4.25 -4.38 4.96
N ALA A 41 5.16 -4.02 4.06
CA ALA A 41 6.08 -2.89 4.29
C ALA A 41 5.42 -1.57 3.89
N VAL A 42 5.29 -0.67 4.85
CA VAL A 42 4.62 0.62 4.65
C VAL A 42 5.63 1.69 4.27
N VAL A 43 5.52 2.22 3.04
CA VAL A 43 6.45 3.20 2.48
C VAL A 43 5.78 4.52 2.08
N LYS A 44 4.61 4.81 2.66
CA LYS A 44 3.86 6.06 2.44
C LYS A 44 4.68 7.30 2.77
N ALA A 45 4.27 8.47 2.28
CA ALA A 45 4.92 9.76 2.48
C ALA A 45 6.43 9.69 2.14
N ASP A 46 6.73 9.14 0.96
CA ASP A 46 8.09 8.93 0.46
C ASP A 46 9.01 8.16 1.43
N GLY A 47 8.45 7.16 2.16
CA GLY A 47 9.16 6.41 3.17
C GLY A 47 9.66 7.29 4.32
N TYR A 48 8.93 8.37 4.62
CA TYR A 48 9.32 9.40 5.59
C TYR A 48 10.72 10.01 5.30
N GLY A 49 10.96 10.30 4.01
CA GLY A 49 12.23 10.87 3.54
C GLY A 49 13.31 9.83 3.19
N HIS A 50 13.02 8.54 3.40
CA HIS A 50 13.93 7.48 2.97
C HIS A 50 13.84 7.17 1.47
N GLY A 51 12.83 7.72 0.75
CA GLY A 51 12.54 7.40 -0.64
C GLY A 51 11.67 6.14 -0.77
N ALA A 52 10.42 6.29 -1.22
CA ALA A 52 9.44 5.20 -1.27
C ALA A 52 9.91 4.01 -2.11
N THR A 53 10.42 4.27 -3.32
CA THR A 53 10.84 3.20 -4.25
C THR A 53 12.00 2.38 -3.69
N ARG A 54 13.08 3.03 -3.21
CA ARG A 54 14.24 2.31 -2.69
C ARG A 54 13.92 1.56 -1.40
N SER A 55 13.05 2.13 -0.56
CA SER A 55 12.57 1.47 0.65
C SER A 55 11.71 0.26 0.33
N ALA A 56 10.82 0.35 -0.67
CA ALA A 56 10.01 -0.77 -1.14
C ALA A 56 10.88 -1.91 -1.69
N VAL A 57 11.86 -1.61 -2.54
CA VAL A 57 12.81 -2.61 -3.07
C VAL A 57 13.57 -3.30 -1.94
N ALA A 58 14.12 -2.53 -0.99
CA ALA A 58 14.84 -3.08 0.15
C ALA A 58 13.94 -3.95 1.05
N ALA A 59 12.72 -3.51 1.32
CA ALA A 59 11.77 -4.27 2.13
C ALA A 59 11.36 -5.59 1.47
N LEU A 60 11.10 -5.59 0.15
CA LEU A 60 10.81 -6.80 -0.61
C LEU A 60 12.00 -7.76 -0.61
N ALA A 61 13.21 -7.26 -0.76
CA ALA A 61 14.45 -8.06 -0.64
C ALA A 61 14.60 -8.65 0.78
N GLY A 62 14.12 -7.96 1.82
CA GLY A 62 14.09 -8.44 3.20
C GLY A 62 12.95 -9.43 3.49
N GLY A 63 12.07 -9.71 2.52
CA GLY A 63 11.01 -10.70 2.64
C GLY A 63 9.62 -10.14 2.94
N ALA A 64 9.40 -8.84 2.79
CA ALA A 64 8.04 -8.30 2.72
C ALA A 64 7.33 -8.87 1.48
N THR A 65 6.05 -9.22 1.62
CA THR A 65 5.26 -9.80 0.52
C THR A 65 4.35 -8.78 -0.14
N ARG A 66 4.11 -7.64 0.52
CA ARG A 66 3.24 -6.56 0.07
C ARG A 66 3.84 -5.20 0.43
N ILE A 67 3.42 -4.18 -0.28
CA ILE A 67 3.73 -2.78 0.01
C ILE A 67 2.46 -2.05 0.41
N GLY A 68 2.55 -1.17 1.40
CA GLY A 68 1.46 -0.31 1.83
C GLY A 68 1.79 1.16 1.61
N VAL A 69 0.83 1.92 1.10
CA VAL A 69 0.96 3.37 0.85
C VAL A 69 -0.29 4.11 1.31
N SER A 70 -0.23 5.44 1.42
CA SER A 70 -1.39 6.21 1.87
C SER A 70 -2.50 6.24 0.83
N ASP A 71 -2.18 6.51 -0.43
CA ASP A 71 -3.18 6.74 -1.47
C ASP A 71 -2.79 6.14 -2.83
N ILE A 72 -3.71 6.25 -3.79
CA ILE A 72 -3.56 5.72 -5.15
C ILE A 72 -2.40 6.40 -5.89
N THR A 73 -2.14 7.68 -5.65
CA THR A 73 -1.07 8.42 -6.35
C THR A 73 0.29 7.84 -6.01
N GLU A 74 0.53 7.58 -4.71
CA GLU A 74 1.75 6.90 -4.24
C GLU A 74 1.85 5.48 -4.81
N ALA A 75 0.74 4.72 -4.82
CA ALA A 75 0.71 3.37 -5.37
C ALA A 75 1.08 3.34 -6.86
N LEU A 76 0.50 4.23 -7.66
CA LEU A 76 0.79 4.35 -9.09
C LEU A 76 2.22 4.81 -9.35
N ALA A 77 2.79 5.67 -8.51
CA ALA A 77 4.20 6.04 -8.60
C ALA A 77 5.13 4.83 -8.41
N LEU A 78 4.85 3.97 -7.43
CA LEU A 78 5.59 2.72 -7.24
C LEU A 78 5.43 1.75 -8.42
N ARG A 79 4.22 1.63 -8.99
CA ARG A 79 3.99 0.82 -10.20
C ARG A 79 4.84 1.32 -11.37
N ARG A 80 4.85 2.65 -11.63
CA ARG A 80 5.69 3.25 -12.67
C ARG A 80 7.19 3.04 -12.43
N ALA A 81 7.60 2.96 -11.16
CA ALA A 81 8.97 2.64 -10.77
C ALA A 81 9.32 1.13 -10.85
N GLY A 82 8.40 0.28 -11.35
CA GLY A 82 8.66 -1.14 -11.59
C GLY A 82 8.36 -2.06 -10.41
N ILE A 83 7.73 -1.60 -9.34
CA ILE A 83 7.30 -2.48 -8.24
C ILE A 83 6.13 -3.34 -8.72
N THR A 84 6.33 -4.67 -8.79
CA THR A 84 5.33 -5.65 -9.24
C THR A 84 4.59 -6.33 -8.08
N ALA A 85 5.14 -6.32 -6.87
CA ALA A 85 4.51 -6.87 -5.69
C ALA A 85 3.12 -6.26 -5.44
N PRO A 86 2.19 -6.94 -4.74
CA PRO A 86 0.91 -6.35 -4.33
C PRO A 86 1.11 -5.03 -3.59
N ILE A 87 0.31 -4.01 -3.93
CA ILE A 87 0.33 -2.71 -3.28
C ILE A 87 -1.06 -2.40 -2.76
N LEU A 88 -1.16 -2.05 -1.48
CA LEU A 88 -2.38 -1.61 -0.82
C LEU A 88 -2.34 -0.10 -0.59
N ALA A 89 -3.34 0.62 -1.14
CA ALA A 89 -3.59 2.03 -0.86
C ALA A 89 -4.74 2.16 0.14
N TRP A 90 -4.50 2.84 1.27
CA TRP A 90 -5.45 2.83 2.40
C TRP A 90 -6.47 3.95 2.42
N LEU A 91 -6.13 5.11 1.85
CA LEU A 91 -6.92 6.34 2.00
C LEU A 91 -7.32 6.88 0.63
N HIS A 92 -8.57 7.29 0.52
CA HIS A 92 -9.10 7.85 -0.72
C HIS A 92 -9.92 9.09 -0.41
N ALA A 93 -9.63 10.18 -1.10
CA ALA A 93 -10.44 11.39 -1.01
C ALA A 93 -11.84 11.14 -1.61
N PRO A 94 -12.89 11.83 -1.16
CA PRO A 94 -14.18 11.78 -1.81
C PRO A 94 -14.06 12.07 -3.31
N GLY A 95 -14.74 11.28 -4.14
CA GLY A 95 -14.71 11.43 -5.61
C GLY A 95 -13.47 10.87 -6.31
N THR A 96 -12.53 10.23 -5.58
CA THR A 96 -11.37 9.56 -6.21
C THR A 96 -11.84 8.44 -7.15
N SER A 97 -11.37 8.48 -8.40
CA SER A 97 -11.63 7.38 -9.34
C SER A 97 -10.73 6.18 -9.06
N PHE A 98 -11.34 5.00 -8.94
CA PHE A 98 -10.60 3.75 -8.74
C PHE A 98 -10.19 3.04 -10.03
N ARG A 99 -10.60 3.55 -11.18
CA ARG A 99 -10.37 2.91 -12.49
C ARG A 99 -8.89 2.68 -12.79
N GLU A 100 -8.06 3.71 -12.60
CA GLU A 100 -6.64 3.61 -12.88
C GLU A 100 -5.94 2.65 -11.89
N ALA A 101 -6.31 2.72 -10.61
CA ALA A 101 -5.81 1.81 -9.58
C ALA A 101 -6.16 0.35 -9.89
N ALA A 102 -7.42 0.08 -10.26
CA ALA A 102 -7.88 -1.25 -10.67
C ALA A 102 -7.10 -1.76 -11.90
N GLY A 103 -6.91 -0.89 -12.92
CA GLY A 103 -6.11 -1.21 -14.11
C GLY A 103 -4.65 -1.56 -13.80
N ALA A 104 -4.07 -0.93 -12.78
CA ALA A 104 -2.70 -1.14 -12.32
C ALA A 104 -2.58 -2.26 -11.26
N GLY A 105 -3.67 -2.95 -10.92
CA GLY A 105 -3.67 -4.03 -9.92
C GLY A 105 -3.33 -3.54 -8.51
N ILE A 106 -3.76 -2.32 -8.16
CA ILE A 106 -3.64 -1.76 -6.81
C ILE A 106 -4.82 -2.27 -5.97
N GLU A 107 -4.53 -2.75 -4.77
CA GLU A 107 -5.54 -3.12 -3.78
C GLU A 107 -6.00 -1.87 -3.01
N LEU A 108 -7.28 -1.82 -2.65
CA LEU A 108 -7.93 -0.64 -2.09
C LEU A 108 -8.45 -0.89 -0.68
N GLY A 109 -8.09 -0.01 0.24
CA GLY A 109 -8.70 0.04 1.58
C GLY A 109 -10.06 0.74 1.48
N ILE A 110 -11.14 0.03 1.79
CA ILE A 110 -12.52 0.51 1.67
C ILE A 110 -13.05 0.89 3.05
N SER A 111 -13.58 2.10 3.18
CA SER A 111 -14.03 2.69 4.43
C SER A 111 -15.52 3.06 4.46
N SER A 112 -16.23 2.85 3.35
CA SER A 112 -17.67 3.12 3.25
C SER A 112 -18.33 2.26 2.18
N PHE A 113 -19.66 2.18 2.24
CA PHE A 113 -20.46 1.53 1.21
C PHE A 113 -20.26 2.16 -0.18
N ASP A 114 -20.18 3.49 -0.25
CA ASP A 114 -19.97 4.20 -1.52
C ASP A 114 -18.60 3.86 -2.14
N GLN A 115 -17.54 3.78 -1.35
CA GLN A 115 -16.24 3.34 -1.84
C GLN A 115 -16.27 1.88 -2.35
N LEU A 116 -17.04 1.00 -1.68
CA LEU A 116 -17.22 -0.37 -2.13
C LEU A 116 -17.91 -0.43 -3.50
N GLN A 117 -18.95 0.37 -3.71
CA GLN A 117 -19.64 0.48 -5.00
C GLN A 117 -18.72 1.05 -6.09
N GLN A 118 -17.92 2.05 -5.78
CA GLN A 118 -16.93 2.61 -6.71
C GLN A 118 -15.87 1.58 -7.10
N ALA A 119 -15.39 0.76 -6.16
CA ALA A 119 -14.46 -0.32 -6.44
C ALA A 119 -15.09 -1.36 -7.39
N SER A 120 -16.32 -1.76 -7.12
CA SER A 120 -17.09 -2.67 -7.99
C SER A 120 -17.29 -2.10 -9.40
N ALA A 121 -17.57 -0.81 -9.53
CA ALA A 121 -17.72 -0.14 -10.82
C ALA A 121 -16.40 -0.04 -11.62
N ALA A 122 -15.26 -0.06 -10.93
CA ALA A 122 -13.93 -0.06 -11.54
C ALA A 122 -13.49 -1.47 -12.00
N ALA A 123 -14.15 -2.53 -11.52
CA ALA A 123 -13.84 -3.92 -11.87
C ALA A 123 -14.34 -4.28 -13.27
N SER A 124 -13.60 -5.15 -13.96
CA SER A 124 -14.08 -5.85 -15.17
C SER A 124 -14.26 -7.35 -14.87
N VAL A 125 -14.94 -8.07 -15.78
CA VAL A 125 -15.18 -9.52 -15.63
C VAL A 125 -13.89 -10.30 -15.45
N ASP A 126 -12.82 -9.90 -16.17
CA ASP A 126 -11.53 -10.58 -16.15
C ASP A 126 -10.55 -9.99 -15.14
N ARG A 127 -10.96 -8.94 -14.41
CA ARG A 127 -10.11 -8.21 -13.47
C ARG A 127 -10.87 -7.77 -12.24
N PRO A 128 -11.06 -8.66 -11.25
CA PRO A 128 -11.61 -8.27 -9.96
C PRO A 128 -10.68 -7.30 -9.23
N VAL A 129 -11.26 -6.36 -8.53
CA VAL A 129 -10.49 -5.42 -7.70
C VAL A 129 -10.21 -6.05 -6.33
N GLY A 130 -8.95 -6.05 -5.89
CA GLY A 130 -8.58 -6.43 -4.54
C GLY A 130 -9.04 -5.35 -3.55
N VAL A 131 -9.79 -5.73 -2.53
CA VAL A 131 -10.28 -4.80 -1.51
C VAL A 131 -10.01 -5.29 -0.10
N HIS A 132 -9.73 -4.35 0.79
CA HIS A 132 -9.60 -4.56 2.22
C HIS A 132 -10.64 -3.70 2.93
N LEU A 133 -11.64 -4.29 3.56
CA LEU A 133 -12.61 -3.56 4.34
C LEU A 133 -11.94 -3.05 5.62
N LYS A 134 -11.91 -1.75 5.80
CA LYS A 134 -11.40 -1.10 7.00
C LYS A 134 -12.54 -0.87 7.97
N LEU A 135 -12.40 -1.35 9.19
CA LEU A 135 -13.40 -1.18 10.23
C LEU A 135 -12.98 -0.05 11.18
N GLU A 136 -13.92 0.83 11.53
CA GLU A 136 -13.70 1.78 12.60
C GLU A 136 -13.79 1.05 13.95
N THR A 137 -12.70 1.08 14.70
CA THR A 137 -12.58 0.36 15.97
C THR A 137 -12.24 1.29 17.15
N GLY A 138 -12.36 2.61 16.96
CA GLY A 138 -12.21 3.59 18.04
C GLY A 138 -11.33 4.79 17.74
N LEU A 139 -10.50 4.77 16.68
CA LEU A 139 -9.66 5.92 16.34
C LEU A 139 -10.46 7.09 15.73
N GLY A 140 -11.59 6.82 15.07
CA GLY A 140 -12.49 7.83 14.50
C GLY A 140 -11.94 8.57 13.28
N ARG A 141 -10.86 8.09 12.68
CA ARG A 141 -10.24 8.76 11.52
C ARG A 141 -10.80 8.30 10.19
N ASN A 142 -11.02 7.00 10.04
CA ASN A 142 -11.38 6.36 8.78
C ASN A 142 -11.74 4.89 9.02
N GLY A 143 -12.75 4.39 8.32
CA GLY A 143 -13.24 3.02 8.41
C GLY A 143 -14.75 2.95 8.30
N VAL A 144 -15.29 1.80 7.97
CA VAL A 144 -16.73 1.52 7.99
C VAL A 144 -17.22 1.67 9.42
N ALA A 145 -18.27 2.45 9.63
CA ALA A 145 -18.87 2.63 10.95
C ALA A 145 -19.53 1.32 11.43
N PRO A 146 -19.57 1.03 12.75
CA PRO A 146 -20.20 -0.19 13.28
C PRO A 146 -21.65 -0.39 12.83
N ALA A 147 -22.41 0.69 12.68
CA ALA A 147 -23.79 0.63 12.21
C ALA A 147 -23.91 0.11 10.76
N ASP A 148 -22.86 0.26 9.94
CA ASP A 148 -22.86 -0.10 8.52
C ASP A 148 -22.20 -1.46 8.24
N TYR A 149 -21.65 -2.15 9.24
CA TYR A 149 -20.95 -3.43 9.05
C TYR A 149 -21.82 -4.45 8.31
N GLY A 150 -23.06 -4.62 8.72
CA GLY A 150 -23.96 -5.63 8.14
C GLY A 150 -24.17 -5.41 6.65
N VAL A 151 -24.49 -4.19 6.24
CA VAL A 151 -24.78 -3.87 4.83
C VAL A 151 -23.50 -3.92 3.99
N VAL A 152 -22.37 -3.43 4.50
CA VAL A 152 -21.10 -3.44 3.76
C VAL A 152 -20.57 -4.87 3.57
N PHE A 153 -20.63 -5.72 4.61
CA PHE A 153 -20.19 -7.11 4.50
C PHE A 153 -21.07 -7.93 3.57
N ALA A 154 -22.39 -7.77 3.66
CA ALA A 154 -23.32 -8.47 2.77
C ALA A 154 -23.06 -8.11 1.30
N GLU A 155 -22.86 -6.83 1.02
CA GLU A 155 -22.60 -6.36 -0.34
C GLU A 155 -21.20 -6.79 -0.82
N ALA A 156 -20.16 -6.69 0.00
CA ALA A 156 -18.83 -7.16 -0.36
C ALA A 156 -18.84 -8.66 -0.73
N ALA A 157 -19.47 -9.50 0.09
CA ALA A 157 -19.63 -10.92 -0.19
C ALA A 157 -20.44 -11.20 -1.47
N ARG A 158 -21.46 -10.37 -1.76
CA ARG A 158 -22.20 -10.47 -3.02
C ARG A 158 -21.31 -10.15 -4.22
N LEU A 159 -20.55 -9.07 -4.14
CA LEU A 159 -19.66 -8.61 -5.21
C LEU A 159 -18.49 -9.58 -5.45
N GLU A 160 -17.98 -10.20 -4.40
CA GLU A 160 -16.99 -11.27 -4.50
C GLU A 160 -17.55 -12.51 -5.24
N ARG A 161 -18.76 -12.98 -4.85
CA ARG A 161 -19.41 -14.11 -5.53
C ARG A 161 -19.65 -13.92 -7.03
N ILE A 162 -19.88 -12.69 -7.46
CA ILE A 162 -20.06 -12.35 -8.89
C ILE A 162 -18.76 -11.96 -9.59
N GLY A 163 -17.60 -12.16 -8.95
CA GLY A 163 -16.29 -11.94 -9.53
C GLY A 163 -15.89 -10.47 -9.74
N LYS A 164 -16.55 -9.53 -9.06
CA LYS A 164 -16.19 -8.10 -9.14
C LYS A 164 -15.08 -7.72 -8.18
N LEU A 165 -15.05 -8.34 -7.00
CA LEU A 165 -14.05 -8.10 -5.96
C LEU A 165 -13.34 -9.40 -5.57
N ARG A 166 -12.21 -9.26 -4.91
CA ARG A 166 -11.45 -10.32 -4.27
C ARG A 166 -10.79 -9.80 -2.99
#